data_262a3b72e193f35ded12ae4b70fedded
#
_entry.id   262a3b72e193f35ded12ae4b70fedded
#
_cell.length_a   1.000
_cell.length_b   1.000
_cell.length_c   1.000
_cell.angle_alpha   90.00
_cell.angle_beta   90.00
_cell.angle_gamma   90.00
#
_symmetry.space_group_name_H-M   'P 1'
#
loop_
_entity.id
_entity.type
_entity.pdbx_description
1 polymer ?
#
loop_
_entity_poly.entity_id
_entity_poly.type
_entity_poly.pdbx_seq_one_letter_code
_entity_poly.pdbx_strand_id
1 'polypeptide(L)'
;MNLRFMYLMERQTPSYRTFGYFINDVLADSVEDIFNDINKAIFAKEHVDLQHIYIDGSKFEANANKYTWVWKKATEKSRYRLYDKITTLINDMNEAFMWSGVKISTNTEYVPDYLAEVADKYAELWQLDEQAFVHGRGRHKTVQQRQYELLLKYKKKLEEYVEKITICGEDRNSYSKTDKSATFMRIKTDYMRNDQLLPAYNVQVGVADEYIAVVDVNHYRADTDCFIPLMEQFHRIYGFYPKYPVADAGYGSYNNYIYCEQHGMEKYMKFPMFKKETTDQDYHSNPFRAVNFPLDAEGVMRCPNGKAFTFLYRKHIYGNQYGRQEEVYQCEDCTGCPYADKCKKTDKNRTVRINEELTGMHKEVIENLESIHGALLRMNRSIQAEGTFGIMKNDRWYKRIVRRGIKSVRLE
;
A
#
# COMPACT_ATOMS: atom_id res chain seq x y z
N MET A 1 -36.34 -26.52 -11.53
CA MET A 1 -37.18 -25.31 -11.45
C MET A 1 -37.60 -25.13 -9.99
N ASN A 2 -37.42 -23.99 -9.36
CA ASN A 2 -37.79 -23.82 -7.93
C ASN A 2 -39.15 -23.14 -7.83
N LEU A 3 -40.14 -23.86 -7.36
CA LEU A 3 -41.56 -23.42 -7.25
C LEU A 3 -41.69 -22.14 -6.37
N ARG A 4 -40.85 -21.98 -5.35
CA ARG A 4 -40.86 -20.79 -4.48
C ARG A 4 -40.46 -19.55 -5.26
N PHE A 5 -39.45 -19.64 -6.11
CA PHE A 5 -39.04 -18.49 -6.97
C PHE A 5 -40.13 -18.20 -8.02
N MET A 6 -40.77 -19.21 -8.58
CA MET A 6 -41.88 -18.99 -9.53
C MET A 6 -43.05 -18.25 -8.87
N TYR A 7 -43.36 -18.57 -7.62
CA TYR A 7 -44.40 -17.88 -6.85
C TYR A 7 -44.02 -16.44 -6.55
N LEU A 8 -42.78 -16.20 -6.04
CA LEU A 8 -42.29 -14.87 -5.72
C LEU A 8 -42.18 -13.95 -6.95
N MET A 9 -41.91 -14.52 -8.10
CA MET A 9 -41.75 -13.78 -9.37
C MET A 9 -43.04 -13.69 -10.17
N GLU A 10 -44.20 -14.10 -9.59
CA GLU A 10 -45.48 -14.09 -10.26
C GLU A 10 -45.46 -14.72 -11.66
N ARG A 11 -44.67 -15.79 -11.82
CA ARG A 11 -44.37 -16.50 -13.09
C ARG A 11 -43.60 -15.69 -14.14
N GLN A 12 -43.06 -14.51 -13.79
CA GLN A 12 -42.18 -13.77 -14.69
C GLN A 12 -40.77 -14.39 -14.66
N THR A 13 -40.10 -14.33 -15.79
CA THR A 13 -38.69 -14.78 -15.94
C THR A 13 -37.81 -13.61 -16.39
N PRO A 14 -37.32 -12.81 -15.43
CA PRO A 14 -36.44 -11.72 -15.79
C PRO A 14 -35.17 -12.25 -16.45
N SER A 15 -34.68 -11.52 -17.45
CA SER A 15 -33.47 -11.88 -18.15
C SER A 15 -32.22 -11.66 -17.26
N TYR A 16 -31.10 -12.33 -17.58
CA TYR A 16 -29.84 -12.09 -16.89
C TYR A 16 -29.40 -10.61 -16.96
N ARG A 17 -29.78 -9.88 -18.01
CA ARG A 17 -29.53 -8.44 -18.13
C ARG A 17 -30.29 -7.64 -17.09
N THR A 18 -31.53 -7.99 -16.80
CA THR A 18 -32.35 -7.35 -15.75
C THR A 18 -31.66 -7.44 -14.40
N PHE A 19 -31.11 -8.61 -14.03
CA PHE A 19 -30.32 -8.76 -12.83
C PHE A 19 -29.03 -7.94 -12.88
N GLY A 20 -28.37 -7.91 -14.05
CA GLY A 20 -27.17 -7.09 -14.24
C GLY A 20 -27.43 -5.60 -14.03
N TYR A 21 -28.49 -5.04 -14.60
CA TYR A 21 -28.90 -3.65 -14.39
C TYR A 21 -29.29 -3.40 -12.93
N PHE A 22 -30.09 -4.26 -12.33
CA PHE A 22 -30.50 -4.11 -10.96
C PHE A 22 -29.27 -4.05 -10.01
N ILE A 23 -28.32 -4.98 -10.17
CA ILE A 23 -27.12 -5.00 -9.33
C ILE A 23 -26.22 -3.78 -9.58
N ASN A 24 -26.00 -3.40 -10.84
CA ASN A 24 -25.01 -2.39 -11.18
C ASN A 24 -25.54 -0.95 -11.08
N ASP A 25 -26.84 -0.74 -11.30
CA ASP A 25 -27.44 0.59 -11.42
C ASP A 25 -28.36 0.94 -10.25
N VAL A 26 -28.98 -0.09 -9.62
CA VAL A 26 -29.93 0.12 -8.50
C VAL A 26 -29.28 -0.19 -7.17
N LEU A 27 -28.62 -1.36 -7.05
CA LEU A 27 -28.01 -1.77 -5.78
C LEU A 27 -26.62 -1.19 -5.56
N ALA A 28 -25.94 -0.72 -6.61
CA ALA A 28 -24.53 -0.36 -6.54
C ALA A 28 -24.18 0.63 -5.41
N ASP A 29 -25.03 1.62 -5.20
CA ASP A 29 -24.84 2.65 -4.18
C ASP A 29 -25.48 2.30 -2.82
N SER A 30 -26.25 1.21 -2.74
CA SER A 30 -27.05 0.86 -1.55
C SER A 30 -26.68 -0.50 -0.94
N VAL A 31 -25.92 -1.35 -1.63
CA VAL A 31 -25.64 -2.72 -1.16
C VAL A 31 -24.89 -2.75 0.16
N GLU A 32 -23.97 -1.82 0.36
CA GLU A 32 -23.18 -1.71 1.58
C GLU A 32 -24.09 -1.30 2.76
N ASP A 33 -24.98 -0.33 2.56
CA ASP A 33 -25.94 0.11 3.57
C ASP A 33 -26.93 -1.01 3.93
N ILE A 34 -27.45 -1.73 2.92
CA ILE A 34 -28.32 -2.89 3.12
C ILE A 34 -27.62 -3.97 3.95
N PHE A 35 -26.37 -4.29 3.62
CA PHE A 35 -25.57 -5.26 4.36
C PHE A 35 -25.37 -4.82 5.82
N ASN A 36 -25.05 -3.55 6.05
CA ASN A 36 -24.84 -2.99 7.38
C ASN A 36 -26.14 -2.95 8.20
N ASP A 37 -27.27 -2.62 7.59
CA ASP A 37 -28.58 -2.58 8.27
C ASP A 37 -29.04 -3.99 8.67
N ILE A 38 -28.83 -4.97 7.79
CA ILE A 38 -29.11 -6.38 8.10
C ILE A 38 -28.23 -6.85 9.26
N ASN A 39 -26.93 -6.53 9.23
CA ASN A 39 -26.00 -6.87 10.30
C ASN A 39 -26.42 -6.22 11.62
N LYS A 40 -26.75 -4.92 11.64
CA LYS A 40 -27.21 -4.22 12.84
C LYS A 40 -28.47 -4.90 13.45
N ALA A 41 -29.42 -5.29 12.60
CA ALA A 41 -30.61 -5.99 13.06
C ALA A 41 -30.30 -7.37 13.66
N ILE A 42 -29.41 -8.14 13.04
CA ILE A 42 -28.96 -9.44 13.56
C ILE A 42 -28.19 -9.23 14.88
N PHE A 43 -27.24 -8.33 14.92
CA PHE A 43 -26.39 -8.08 16.09
C PHE A 43 -27.19 -7.61 17.32
N ALA A 44 -28.22 -6.79 17.09
CA ALA A 44 -29.12 -6.39 18.17
C ALA A 44 -29.93 -7.58 18.71
N LYS A 45 -30.36 -8.50 17.83
CA LYS A 45 -31.12 -9.70 18.22
C LYS A 45 -30.28 -10.74 18.90
N GLU A 46 -29.09 -11.02 18.38
CA GLU A 46 -28.17 -12.06 18.88
C GLU A 46 -27.22 -11.55 19.97
N HIS A 47 -27.29 -10.26 20.34
CA HIS A 47 -26.44 -9.60 21.35
C HIS A 47 -24.93 -9.71 21.04
N VAL A 48 -24.56 -9.56 19.77
CA VAL A 48 -23.17 -9.65 19.30
C VAL A 48 -22.28 -8.60 19.96
N ASP A 49 -21.14 -9.03 20.52
CA ASP A 49 -20.19 -8.13 21.16
C ASP A 49 -19.23 -7.48 20.16
N LEU A 50 -19.54 -6.26 19.78
CA LEU A 50 -18.74 -5.46 18.85
C LEU A 50 -17.49 -4.80 19.50
N GLN A 51 -17.25 -5.00 20.78
CA GLN A 51 -16.01 -4.54 21.43
C GLN A 51 -14.81 -5.43 21.08
N HIS A 52 -15.06 -6.67 20.71
CA HIS A 52 -14.06 -7.66 20.30
C HIS A 52 -14.14 -7.89 18.81
N ILE A 53 -13.17 -7.34 18.04
CA ILE A 53 -13.13 -7.53 16.58
C ILE A 53 -11.89 -8.32 16.20
N TYR A 54 -12.12 -9.47 15.56
CA TYR A 54 -11.08 -10.35 15.07
C TYR A 54 -10.80 -10.05 13.61
N ILE A 55 -9.57 -9.56 13.34
CA ILE A 55 -9.18 -9.02 12.04
C ILE A 55 -8.29 -10.00 11.30
N ASP A 56 -8.60 -10.22 10.04
CA ASP A 56 -7.73 -10.92 9.10
C ASP A 56 -7.89 -10.36 7.69
N GLY A 57 -6.87 -10.56 6.86
CA GLY A 57 -6.85 -10.10 5.48
C GLY A 57 -6.49 -11.20 4.50
N SER A 58 -7.09 -11.15 3.34
CA SER A 58 -6.79 -12.10 2.29
C SER A 58 -6.71 -11.47 0.91
N LYS A 59 -5.71 -11.89 0.15
CA LYS A 59 -5.49 -11.43 -1.22
C LYS A 59 -6.26 -12.31 -2.19
N PHE A 60 -7.06 -11.64 -3.05
CA PHE A 60 -7.82 -12.29 -4.12
C PHE A 60 -7.31 -11.80 -5.46
N GLU A 61 -7.09 -12.73 -6.40
CA GLU A 61 -6.70 -12.40 -7.76
C GLU A 61 -7.78 -11.55 -8.44
N ALA A 62 -7.37 -10.46 -9.05
CA ALA A 62 -8.27 -9.60 -9.81
C ALA A 62 -8.58 -10.19 -11.20
N ASN A 63 -9.72 -9.83 -11.77
CA ASN A 63 -10.05 -10.14 -13.15
C ASN A 63 -9.25 -9.26 -14.12
N ALA A 64 -7.94 -9.43 -14.12
CA ALA A 64 -7.03 -8.61 -14.88
C ALA A 64 -5.93 -9.44 -15.56
N ASN A 65 -5.37 -8.87 -16.64
CA ASN A 65 -4.27 -9.54 -17.34
C ASN A 65 -3.00 -9.44 -16.49
N LYS A 66 -2.43 -10.58 -16.14
CA LYS A 66 -1.23 -10.72 -15.31
C LYS A 66 0.07 -10.32 -16.03
N TYR A 67 0.04 -10.16 -17.33
CA TYR A 67 1.24 -9.80 -18.13
C TYR A 67 1.25 -8.33 -18.59
N THR A 68 0.22 -7.56 -18.27
CA THR A 68 0.14 -6.14 -18.63
C THR A 68 0.13 -5.27 -17.39
N TRP A 69 1.30 -4.80 -16.99
CA TRP A 69 1.52 -4.00 -15.79
C TRP A 69 2.12 -2.63 -16.09
N VAL A 70 1.95 -1.74 -15.14
CA VAL A 70 2.68 -0.47 -15.05
C VAL A 70 3.36 -0.42 -13.69
N TRP A 71 4.68 -0.19 -13.68
CA TRP A 71 5.47 0.02 -12.47
C TRP A 71 5.80 1.50 -12.31
N LYS A 72 5.39 2.12 -11.18
CA LYS A 72 5.62 3.54 -10.88
C LYS A 72 7.09 3.92 -11.04
N LYS A 73 7.99 3.24 -10.33
CA LYS A 73 9.43 3.50 -10.36
C LYS A 73 10.05 3.39 -11.77
N ALA A 74 9.61 2.43 -12.59
CA ALA A 74 10.08 2.29 -13.96
C ALA A 74 9.56 3.41 -14.86
N THR A 75 8.31 3.85 -14.64
CA THR A 75 7.70 4.96 -15.35
C THR A 75 8.39 6.29 -15.00
N GLU A 76 8.67 6.54 -13.71
CA GLU A 76 9.43 7.70 -13.25
C GLU A 76 10.82 7.73 -13.87
N LYS A 77 11.56 6.63 -13.83
CA LYS A 77 12.87 6.54 -14.50
C LYS A 77 12.79 6.83 -16.00
N SER A 78 11.71 6.39 -16.67
CA SER A 78 11.49 6.67 -18.09
C SER A 78 11.13 8.13 -18.32
N ARG A 79 10.40 8.76 -17.40
CA ARG A 79 10.08 10.19 -17.42
C ARG A 79 11.33 11.06 -17.32
N TYR A 80 12.23 10.75 -16.37
CA TYR A 80 13.51 11.48 -16.25
C TYR A 80 14.38 11.35 -17.52
N ARG A 81 14.46 10.15 -18.10
CA ARG A 81 15.16 9.97 -19.37
C ARG A 81 14.50 10.72 -20.53
N LEU A 82 13.20 10.96 -20.47
CA LEU A 82 12.50 11.79 -21.46
C LEU A 82 12.84 13.26 -21.25
N TYR A 83 13.00 13.73 -20.02
CA TYR A 83 13.45 15.10 -19.74
C TYR A 83 14.80 15.41 -20.36
N ASP A 84 15.77 14.51 -20.26
CA ASP A 84 17.08 14.67 -20.92
C ASP A 84 16.93 14.83 -22.44
N LYS A 85 16.07 14.03 -23.05
CA LYS A 85 15.79 14.09 -24.50
C LYS A 85 15.07 15.39 -24.92
N ILE A 86 14.17 15.88 -24.08
CA ILE A 86 13.47 17.16 -24.29
C ILE A 86 14.49 18.32 -24.21
N THR A 87 15.35 18.31 -23.21
CA THR A 87 16.42 19.31 -23.06
C THR A 87 17.34 19.34 -24.27
N THR A 88 17.76 18.17 -24.76
CA THR A 88 18.59 18.09 -25.96
C THR A 88 17.85 18.68 -27.17
N LEU A 89 16.59 18.27 -27.38
CA LEU A 89 15.78 18.78 -28.50
C LEU A 89 15.59 20.31 -28.43
N ILE A 90 15.30 20.87 -27.25
CA ILE A 90 15.16 22.32 -27.07
C ILE A 90 16.48 23.05 -27.37
N ASN A 91 17.61 22.48 -26.98
CA ASN A 91 18.93 23.05 -27.31
C ASN A 91 19.16 23.03 -28.83
N ASP A 92 18.89 21.92 -29.53
CA ASP A 92 19.01 21.81 -30.98
C ASP A 92 18.05 22.81 -31.69
N MET A 93 16.85 23.02 -31.14
CA MET A 93 15.90 24.05 -31.63
C MET A 93 16.44 25.45 -31.42
N ASN A 94 17.02 25.76 -30.23
CA ASN A 94 17.62 27.05 -29.94
C ASN A 94 18.81 27.37 -30.88
N GLU A 95 19.64 26.40 -31.21
CA GLU A 95 20.69 26.55 -32.21
C GLU A 95 20.15 26.89 -33.60
N ALA A 96 19.07 26.23 -34.00
CA ALA A 96 18.45 26.42 -35.31
C ALA A 96 17.89 27.85 -35.54
N PHE A 97 17.49 28.56 -34.44
CA PHE A 97 16.95 29.92 -34.59
C PHE A 97 17.71 30.98 -33.77
N MET A 98 19.02 30.78 -33.52
CA MET A 98 19.89 31.77 -32.91
C MET A 98 19.82 33.18 -33.57
N TRP A 99 19.52 33.20 -34.86
CA TRP A 99 19.32 34.41 -35.66
C TRP A 99 18.12 35.28 -35.26
N SER A 100 17.10 34.68 -34.59
CA SER A 100 15.90 35.41 -34.21
C SER A 100 16.00 36.12 -32.85
N GLY A 101 17.10 35.88 -32.09
CA GLY A 101 17.25 36.38 -30.74
C GLY A 101 16.30 35.75 -29.70
N VAL A 102 15.45 34.83 -30.11
CA VAL A 102 14.53 34.11 -29.22
C VAL A 102 15.21 32.87 -28.65
N LYS A 103 15.06 32.65 -27.36
CA LYS A 103 15.59 31.49 -26.68
C LYS A 103 14.49 30.80 -25.87
N ILE A 104 14.27 29.52 -26.12
CA ILE A 104 13.37 28.65 -25.34
C ILE A 104 14.16 28.18 -24.11
N SER A 105 13.57 28.34 -22.91
CA SER A 105 14.19 27.92 -21.65
C SER A 105 14.23 26.40 -21.54
N THR A 106 15.32 25.89 -20.98
CA THR A 106 15.40 24.47 -20.56
C THR A 106 15.15 24.36 -19.07
N ASN A 107 14.48 23.30 -18.64
CA ASN A 107 14.13 23.05 -17.26
C ASN A 107 14.69 21.68 -16.81
N THR A 108 14.79 21.48 -15.50
CA THR A 108 15.15 20.18 -14.91
C THR A 108 14.01 19.19 -14.98
N GLU A 109 12.78 19.70 -14.95
CA GLU A 109 11.53 18.93 -15.09
C GLU A 109 10.59 19.63 -16.06
N TYR A 110 9.84 18.86 -16.82
CA TYR A 110 8.92 19.36 -17.81
C TYR A 110 7.49 18.91 -17.53
N VAL A 111 6.54 19.81 -17.82
CA VAL A 111 5.10 19.53 -17.83
C VAL A 111 4.58 19.55 -19.26
N PRO A 112 3.50 18.78 -19.57
CA PRO A 112 2.93 18.74 -20.93
C PRO A 112 2.54 20.10 -21.50
N ASP A 113 1.98 20.98 -20.65
CA ASP A 113 1.53 22.32 -21.05
C ASP A 113 2.70 23.19 -21.53
N TYR A 114 3.85 23.13 -20.82
CA TYR A 114 5.05 23.82 -21.26
C TYR A 114 5.51 23.37 -22.66
N LEU A 115 5.43 22.06 -22.95
CA LEU A 115 5.77 21.54 -24.26
C LEU A 115 4.78 21.98 -25.34
N ALA A 116 3.51 22.19 -24.99
CA ALA A 116 2.52 22.78 -25.89
C ALA A 116 2.90 24.22 -26.25
N GLU A 117 3.17 25.05 -25.23
CA GLU A 117 3.63 26.44 -25.45
C GLU A 117 4.91 26.53 -26.30
N VAL A 118 5.86 25.62 -26.07
CA VAL A 118 7.08 25.53 -26.88
C VAL A 118 6.76 25.15 -28.32
N ALA A 119 5.84 24.20 -28.54
CA ALA A 119 5.42 23.79 -29.88
C ALA A 119 4.76 24.95 -30.65
N ASP A 120 3.84 25.65 -29.98
CA ASP A 120 3.14 26.80 -30.57
C ASP A 120 4.11 27.92 -30.98
N LYS A 121 5.01 28.31 -30.07
CA LYS A 121 6.06 29.30 -30.33
C LYS A 121 7.00 28.87 -31.48
N TYR A 122 7.37 27.59 -31.50
CA TYR A 122 8.22 27.05 -32.56
C TYR A 122 7.52 27.05 -33.91
N ALA A 123 6.22 26.69 -33.97
CA ALA A 123 5.42 26.73 -35.18
C ALA A 123 5.26 28.17 -35.70
N GLU A 124 5.04 29.14 -34.78
CA GLU A 124 4.94 30.56 -35.15
C GLU A 124 6.25 31.10 -35.73
N LEU A 125 7.39 30.85 -35.06
CA LEU A 125 8.72 31.31 -35.53
C LEU A 125 9.10 30.81 -36.91
N TRP A 126 8.74 29.57 -37.22
CA TRP A 126 9.06 28.95 -38.51
C TRP A 126 7.90 29.02 -39.51
N GLN A 127 6.77 29.67 -39.15
CA GLN A 127 5.55 29.73 -39.96
C GLN A 127 5.15 28.34 -40.48
N LEU A 128 5.17 27.34 -39.60
CA LEU A 128 4.91 25.97 -39.95
C LEU A 128 3.41 25.79 -40.32
N ASP A 129 3.17 25.28 -41.50
CA ASP A 129 1.84 24.88 -41.95
C ASP A 129 1.75 23.33 -41.86
N GLU A 130 0.96 22.82 -40.93
CA GLU A 130 0.77 21.38 -40.75
C GLU A 130 0.16 20.70 -41.98
N GLN A 131 -0.61 21.45 -42.81
CA GLN A 131 -1.19 20.93 -44.05
C GLN A 131 -0.11 20.71 -45.12
N ALA A 132 0.98 21.47 -45.04
CA ALA A 132 2.13 21.32 -45.95
C ALA A 132 3.13 20.26 -45.51
N PHE A 133 2.90 19.60 -44.37
CA PHE A 133 3.83 18.60 -43.84
C PHE A 133 3.94 17.38 -44.75
N VAL A 134 5.16 16.97 -44.97
CA VAL A 134 5.49 15.85 -45.81
C VAL A 134 5.46 14.54 -45.04
N HIS A 135 4.63 13.60 -45.48
CA HIS A 135 4.49 12.28 -44.88
C HIS A 135 4.75 11.17 -45.92
N GLY A 136 5.20 10.01 -45.46
CA GLY A 136 5.35 8.81 -46.31
C GLY A 136 6.79 8.40 -46.58
N ARG A 137 6.93 7.20 -47.13
CA ARG A 137 8.22 6.59 -47.46
C ARG A 137 8.87 7.27 -48.67
N GLY A 138 10.16 7.61 -48.58
CA GLY A 138 10.92 8.23 -49.65
C GLY A 138 10.79 9.75 -49.75
N ARG A 139 10.04 10.42 -48.89
CA ARG A 139 9.95 11.89 -48.83
C ARG A 139 10.82 12.43 -47.69
N HIS A 140 11.56 13.51 -47.97
CA HIS A 140 12.45 14.13 -46.97
C HIS A 140 11.73 15.25 -46.20
N LYS A 141 11.55 15.06 -44.91
CA LYS A 141 11.04 16.09 -43.98
C LYS A 141 12.09 17.16 -43.76
N THR A 142 11.68 18.41 -43.65
CA THR A 142 12.56 19.49 -43.18
C THR A 142 13.05 19.23 -41.75
N VAL A 143 14.13 19.89 -41.36
CA VAL A 143 14.64 19.80 -39.97
C VAL A 143 13.57 20.30 -38.99
N GLN A 144 12.91 21.40 -39.35
CA GLN A 144 11.89 22.06 -38.54
C GLN A 144 10.67 21.14 -38.31
N GLN A 145 10.18 20.50 -39.39
CA GLN A 145 9.07 19.53 -39.30
C GLN A 145 9.45 18.35 -38.37
N ARG A 146 10.69 17.84 -38.50
CA ARG A 146 11.15 16.73 -37.65
C ARG A 146 11.23 17.11 -36.16
N GLN A 147 11.75 18.28 -35.87
CA GLN A 147 11.85 18.79 -34.48
C GLN A 147 10.46 19.02 -33.88
N TYR A 148 9.56 19.64 -34.62
CA TYR A 148 8.18 19.89 -34.22
C TYR A 148 7.41 18.59 -33.92
N GLU A 149 7.41 17.65 -34.87
CA GLU A 149 6.76 16.35 -34.69
C GLU A 149 7.37 15.56 -33.50
N LEU A 150 8.68 15.66 -33.32
CA LEU A 150 9.37 15.01 -32.19
C LEU A 150 8.98 15.64 -30.85
N LEU A 151 8.82 16.96 -30.79
CA LEU A 151 8.35 17.67 -29.63
C LEU A 151 6.92 17.26 -29.25
N LEU A 152 6.01 17.21 -30.21
CA LEU A 152 4.64 16.72 -30.00
C LEU A 152 4.61 15.25 -29.55
N LYS A 153 5.46 14.41 -30.10
CA LYS A 153 5.63 13.03 -29.65
C LYS A 153 6.12 12.94 -28.20
N TYR A 154 7.05 13.81 -27.81
CA TYR A 154 7.54 13.86 -26.42
C TYR A 154 6.48 14.39 -25.47
N LYS A 155 5.70 15.40 -25.87
CA LYS A 155 4.54 15.89 -25.12
C LYS A 155 3.56 14.75 -24.83
N LYS A 156 3.09 14.06 -25.88
CA LYS A 156 2.15 12.93 -25.73
C LYS A 156 2.72 11.83 -24.81
N LYS A 157 4.01 11.54 -24.92
CA LYS A 157 4.65 10.53 -24.08
C LYS A 157 4.79 10.97 -22.62
N LEU A 158 4.99 12.26 -22.41
CA LEU A 158 5.02 12.85 -21.07
C LEU A 158 3.63 12.80 -20.41
N GLU A 159 2.57 13.13 -21.16
CA GLU A 159 1.18 12.97 -20.72
C GLU A 159 0.87 11.53 -20.28
N GLU A 160 1.28 10.53 -21.08
CA GLU A 160 1.14 9.12 -20.72
C GLU A 160 1.88 8.76 -19.41
N TYR A 161 3.07 9.30 -19.19
CA TYR A 161 3.83 9.01 -17.96
C TYR A 161 3.21 9.69 -16.76
N VAL A 162 2.75 10.93 -16.90
CA VAL A 162 2.03 11.65 -15.84
C VAL A 162 0.76 10.91 -15.46
N GLU A 163 -0.09 10.53 -16.44
CA GLU A 163 -1.29 9.72 -16.18
C GLU A 163 -0.97 8.42 -15.42
N LYS A 164 0.04 7.68 -15.87
CA LYS A 164 0.44 6.42 -15.24
C LYS A 164 0.89 6.59 -13.78
N ILE A 165 1.64 7.66 -13.50
CA ILE A 165 2.09 7.97 -12.14
C ILE A 165 0.91 8.43 -11.28
N THR A 166 0.01 9.24 -11.81
CA THR A 166 -1.20 9.71 -11.12
C THR A 166 -2.12 8.54 -10.76
N ILE A 167 -2.30 7.55 -11.65
CA ILE A 167 -3.08 6.34 -11.35
C ILE A 167 -2.47 5.53 -10.20
N CYS A 168 -1.13 5.46 -10.13
CA CYS A 168 -0.46 4.80 -8.99
C CYS A 168 -0.70 5.56 -7.68
N GLY A 169 -0.78 6.89 -7.72
CA GLY A 169 -0.83 7.71 -6.52
C GLY A 169 0.44 7.57 -5.66
N GLU A 170 0.33 7.88 -4.36
CA GLU A 170 1.45 7.77 -3.42
C GLU A 170 1.60 6.34 -2.87
N ASP A 171 0.50 5.66 -2.64
CA ASP A 171 0.41 4.40 -1.89
C ASP A 171 0.74 3.15 -2.71
N ARG A 172 0.62 3.23 -4.04
CA ARG A 172 0.83 2.08 -4.92
C ARG A 172 2.12 2.21 -5.72
N ASN A 173 2.77 1.09 -5.96
CA ASN A 173 3.94 1.02 -6.84
C ASN A 173 3.65 0.44 -8.21
N SER A 174 2.43 -0.07 -8.44
CA SER A 174 2.03 -0.71 -9.70
C SER A 174 0.52 -0.79 -9.85
N TYR A 175 0.07 -0.97 -11.09
CA TYR A 175 -1.31 -1.35 -11.40
C TYR A 175 -1.37 -2.21 -12.67
N SER A 176 -2.51 -2.91 -12.88
CA SER A 176 -2.78 -3.63 -14.13
C SER A 176 -3.42 -2.71 -15.15
N LYS A 177 -2.98 -2.79 -16.43
CA LYS A 177 -3.58 -2.00 -17.51
C LYS A 177 -5.04 -2.35 -17.78
N THR A 178 -5.46 -3.57 -17.47
CA THR A 178 -6.83 -4.07 -17.70
C THR A 178 -7.75 -3.84 -16.52
N ASP A 179 -7.18 -3.59 -15.33
CA ASP A 179 -7.89 -3.16 -14.13
C ASP A 179 -7.00 -2.16 -13.38
N LYS A 180 -7.22 -0.86 -13.62
CA LYS A 180 -6.41 0.22 -13.04
C LYS A 180 -6.49 0.29 -11.51
N SER A 181 -7.47 -0.35 -10.87
CA SER A 181 -7.60 -0.40 -9.41
C SER A 181 -6.82 -1.56 -8.79
N ALA A 182 -6.55 -2.64 -9.52
CA ALA A 182 -5.81 -3.79 -9.02
C ALA A 182 -4.30 -3.51 -8.95
N THR A 183 -3.67 -3.91 -7.84
CA THR A 183 -2.23 -3.77 -7.61
C THR A 183 -1.55 -5.13 -7.71
N PHE A 184 -0.32 -5.18 -8.23
CA PHE A 184 0.46 -6.40 -8.27
C PHE A 184 1.00 -6.75 -6.88
N MET A 185 0.57 -7.89 -6.35
CA MET A 185 0.94 -8.40 -5.02
C MET A 185 1.27 -9.89 -5.08
N ARG A 186 2.03 -10.35 -4.09
CA ARG A 186 2.29 -11.77 -3.89
C ARG A 186 1.06 -12.41 -3.26
N ILE A 187 0.55 -13.49 -3.85
CA ILE A 187 -0.53 -14.31 -3.33
C ILE A 187 0.07 -15.61 -2.81
N LYS A 188 -0.22 -15.99 -1.55
CA LYS A 188 0.36 -17.18 -0.88
C LYS A 188 0.12 -18.50 -1.63
N THR A 189 -0.99 -18.60 -2.33
CA THR A 189 -1.39 -19.80 -3.07
C THR A 189 -1.70 -19.46 -4.52
N ASP A 190 -0.66 -19.03 -5.26
CA ASP A 190 -0.77 -18.95 -6.71
C ASP A 190 -0.79 -20.38 -7.29
N TYR A 191 -1.50 -20.57 -8.41
CA TYR A 191 -1.62 -21.89 -9.03
C TYR A 191 -0.33 -22.39 -9.65
N MET A 192 0.67 -21.54 -9.86
CA MET A 192 2.01 -21.91 -10.34
C MET A 192 2.95 -22.27 -9.19
N ARG A 193 2.59 -21.94 -7.94
CA ARG A 193 3.40 -22.17 -6.72
C ARG A 193 4.83 -21.62 -6.83
N ASN A 194 5.00 -20.49 -7.51
CA ASN A 194 6.30 -19.87 -7.76
C ASN A 194 6.40 -18.44 -7.21
N ASP A 195 5.49 -18.06 -6.32
CA ASP A 195 5.43 -16.73 -5.70
C ASP A 195 5.27 -15.58 -6.72
N GLN A 196 4.64 -15.85 -7.84
CA GLN A 196 4.41 -14.87 -8.89
C GLN A 196 3.58 -13.69 -8.36
N LEU A 197 3.96 -12.48 -8.79
CA LEU A 197 3.15 -11.30 -8.56
C LEU A 197 1.94 -11.33 -9.50
N LEU A 198 0.75 -11.25 -8.91
CA LEU A 198 -0.51 -11.21 -9.64
C LEU A 198 -1.25 -9.91 -9.33
N PRO A 199 -2.04 -9.37 -10.31
CA PRO A 199 -2.95 -8.28 -10.01
C PRO A 199 -4.00 -8.77 -9.02
N ALA A 200 -4.16 -8.06 -7.91
CA ALA A 200 -4.99 -8.51 -6.81
C ALA A 200 -5.57 -7.33 -6.01
N TYR A 201 -6.58 -7.65 -5.22
CA TYR A 201 -7.11 -6.83 -4.15
C TYR A 201 -6.83 -7.48 -2.81
N ASN A 202 -6.61 -6.67 -1.79
CA ASN A 202 -6.47 -7.10 -0.41
C ASN A 202 -7.80 -6.85 0.30
N VAL A 203 -8.53 -7.93 0.60
CA VAL A 203 -9.82 -7.88 1.26
C VAL A 203 -9.60 -8.11 2.75
N GLN A 204 -10.05 -7.18 3.55
CA GLN A 204 -9.97 -7.19 5.00
C GLN A 204 -11.34 -7.47 5.58
N VAL A 205 -11.42 -8.28 6.62
CA VAL A 205 -12.64 -8.52 7.38
C VAL A 205 -12.38 -8.31 8.87
N GLY A 206 -13.36 -7.73 9.54
CA GLY A 206 -13.49 -7.74 10.98
C GLY A 206 -14.67 -8.62 11.39
N VAL A 207 -14.42 -9.63 12.20
CA VAL A 207 -15.40 -10.63 12.62
C VAL A 207 -15.69 -10.46 14.11
N ALA A 208 -16.96 -10.54 14.49
CA ALA A 208 -17.43 -10.54 15.86
C ALA A 208 -18.44 -11.69 16.03
N ASP A 209 -18.24 -12.55 17.02
CA ASP A 209 -19.14 -13.68 17.31
C ASP A 209 -19.54 -14.50 16.06
N GLU A 210 -18.54 -14.81 15.22
CA GLU A 210 -18.69 -15.55 13.94
C GLU A 210 -19.41 -14.78 12.81
N TYR A 211 -19.82 -13.53 13.03
CA TYR A 211 -20.42 -12.67 12.02
C TYR A 211 -19.39 -11.72 11.41
N ILE A 212 -19.47 -11.50 10.11
CA ILE A 212 -18.65 -10.46 9.44
C ILE A 212 -19.25 -9.09 9.78
N ALA A 213 -18.60 -8.37 10.69
CA ALA A 213 -19.06 -7.06 11.13
C ALA A 213 -18.66 -5.95 10.17
N VAL A 214 -17.46 -6.03 9.60
CA VAL A 214 -16.94 -5.03 8.68
C VAL A 214 -16.11 -5.68 7.59
N VAL A 215 -16.22 -5.14 6.37
CA VAL A 215 -15.42 -5.57 5.21
C VAL A 215 -14.80 -4.33 4.59
N ASP A 216 -13.53 -4.39 4.22
CA ASP A 216 -12.89 -3.37 3.41
C ASP A 216 -12.09 -3.99 2.27
N VAL A 217 -12.19 -3.39 1.08
CA VAL A 217 -11.49 -3.85 -0.13
C VAL A 217 -10.43 -2.83 -0.49
N ASN A 218 -9.18 -3.24 -0.41
CA ASN A 218 -8.02 -2.40 -0.59
C ASN A 218 -7.15 -2.81 -1.79
N HIS A 219 -6.38 -1.84 -2.25
CA HIS A 219 -5.28 -2.06 -3.19
C HIS A 219 -3.90 -2.08 -2.51
N TYR A 220 -3.84 -2.00 -1.17
CA TYR A 220 -2.60 -2.05 -0.41
C TYR A 220 -2.01 -3.46 -0.39
N ARG A 221 -0.68 -3.54 -0.48
CA ARG A 221 0.05 -4.82 -0.51
C ARG A 221 0.31 -5.40 0.86
N ALA A 222 0.43 -4.54 1.86
CA ALA A 222 0.70 -4.90 3.25
C ALA A 222 -0.56 -4.73 4.10
N ASP A 223 -0.81 -5.67 4.99
CA ASP A 223 -1.96 -5.63 5.88
C ASP A 223 -1.83 -4.50 6.92
N THR A 224 -0.58 -4.09 7.20
CA THR A 224 -0.27 -2.89 8.01
C THR A 224 -0.99 -1.63 7.54
N ASP A 225 -1.09 -1.45 6.23
CA ASP A 225 -1.69 -0.26 5.62
C ASP A 225 -3.23 -0.37 5.55
N CYS A 226 -3.78 -1.56 5.83
CA CYS A 226 -5.21 -1.85 5.77
C CYS A 226 -5.92 -1.67 7.12
N PHE A 227 -5.18 -1.64 8.24
CA PHE A 227 -5.77 -1.59 9.58
C PHE A 227 -6.58 -0.32 9.82
N ILE A 228 -5.96 0.84 9.62
CA ILE A 228 -6.62 2.14 9.84
C ILE A 228 -7.86 2.29 8.95
N PRO A 229 -7.80 2.05 7.62
CA PRO A 229 -8.99 2.07 6.77
C PRO A 229 -10.13 1.17 7.26
N LEU A 230 -9.81 -0.06 7.73
CA LEU A 230 -10.81 -0.98 8.27
C LEU A 230 -11.46 -0.44 9.56
N MET A 231 -10.67 0.16 10.47
CA MET A 231 -11.19 0.74 11.70
C MET A 231 -12.03 1.99 11.44
N GLU A 232 -11.65 2.82 10.49
CA GLU A 232 -12.45 3.97 10.05
C GLU A 232 -13.78 3.51 9.42
N GLN A 233 -13.76 2.44 8.63
CA GLN A 233 -14.98 1.82 8.10
C GLN A 233 -15.88 1.31 9.23
N PHE A 234 -15.32 0.62 10.22
CA PHE A 234 -16.04 0.15 11.39
C PHE A 234 -16.68 1.31 12.15
N HIS A 235 -15.91 2.37 12.43
CA HIS A 235 -16.41 3.57 13.10
C HIS A 235 -17.53 4.25 12.31
N ARG A 236 -17.40 4.33 11.00
CA ARG A 236 -18.45 4.89 10.13
C ARG A 236 -19.78 4.10 10.24
N ILE A 237 -19.70 2.78 10.35
CA ILE A 237 -20.89 1.91 10.43
C ILE A 237 -21.56 1.98 11.81
N TYR A 238 -20.74 1.90 12.88
CA TYR A 238 -21.25 1.70 14.24
C TYR A 238 -21.20 2.94 15.14
N GLY A 239 -20.44 3.99 14.76
CA GLY A 239 -20.31 5.25 15.50
C GLY A 239 -19.33 5.20 16.69
N PHE A 240 -18.57 4.12 16.85
CA PHE A 240 -17.54 3.95 17.89
C PHE A 240 -16.40 3.07 17.38
N TYR A 241 -15.25 3.05 18.08
CA TYR A 241 -14.15 2.12 17.81
C TYR A 241 -14.21 0.91 18.73
N PRO A 242 -13.84 -0.30 18.27
CA PRO A 242 -13.81 -1.49 19.12
C PRO A 242 -12.72 -1.35 20.18
N LYS A 243 -12.99 -1.81 21.39
CA LYS A 243 -11.97 -1.78 22.47
C LYS A 243 -10.82 -2.75 22.21
N TYR A 244 -11.12 -3.90 21.63
CA TYR A 244 -10.19 -5.01 21.44
C TYR A 244 -10.09 -5.42 19.96
N PRO A 245 -9.34 -4.65 19.13
CA PRO A 245 -9.02 -5.09 17.77
C PRO A 245 -7.90 -6.12 17.80
N VAL A 246 -8.20 -7.35 17.44
CA VAL A 246 -7.28 -8.50 17.52
C VAL A 246 -6.81 -8.88 16.10
N ALA A 247 -5.51 -8.74 15.84
CA ALA A 247 -4.94 -9.01 14.53
C ALA A 247 -3.60 -9.77 14.61
N ASP A 248 -3.14 -10.28 13.48
CA ASP A 248 -1.86 -11.00 13.40
C ASP A 248 -0.64 -10.05 13.32
N ALA A 249 0.55 -10.63 13.15
CA ALA A 249 1.79 -9.88 13.07
C ALA A 249 1.93 -9.01 11.80
N GLY A 250 1.08 -9.19 10.82
CA GLY A 250 1.03 -8.38 9.60
C GLY A 250 0.51 -6.96 9.84
N TYR A 251 -0.20 -6.74 10.95
CA TYR A 251 -0.82 -5.44 11.27
C TYR A 251 -0.02 -4.62 12.28
N GLY A 252 0.84 -5.25 13.09
CA GLY A 252 1.59 -4.56 14.14
C GLY A 252 2.61 -3.58 13.59
N SER A 253 2.37 -2.30 13.81
CA SER A 253 3.25 -1.20 13.41
C SER A 253 3.13 0.00 14.33
N TYR A 254 4.13 0.86 14.30
CA TYR A 254 4.10 2.11 15.06
C TYR A 254 2.84 2.93 14.77
N ASN A 255 2.49 3.11 13.48
CA ASN A 255 1.33 3.88 13.10
C ASN A 255 0.02 3.29 13.67
N ASN A 256 -0.14 1.98 13.57
CA ASN A 256 -1.35 1.32 14.04
C ASN A 256 -1.47 1.34 15.57
N TYR A 257 -0.34 1.25 16.27
CA TYR A 257 -0.35 1.36 17.73
C TYR A 257 -0.69 2.77 18.21
N ILE A 258 -0.11 3.81 17.61
CA ILE A 258 -0.48 5.20 17.92
C ILE A 258 -1.96 5.46 17.58
N TYR A 259 -2.43 4.95 16.44
CA TYR A 259 -3.84 5.07 16.09
C TYR A 259 -4.76 4.41 17.15
N CYS A 260 -4.40 3.24 17.65
CA CYS A 260 -5.13 2.60 18.75
C CYS A 260 -5.17 3.49 20.00
N GLU A 261 -4.04 4.05 20.43
CA GLU A 261 -3.98 4.95 21.57
C GLU A 261 -4.88 6.18 21.41
N GLN A 262 -4.84 6.82 20.25
CA GLN A 262 -5.63 8.02 19.96
C GLN A 262 -7.14 7.76 19.98
N HIS A 263 -7.57 6.52 19.72
CA HIS A 263 -8.98 6.15 19.65
C HIS A 263 -9.45 5.25 20.80
N GLY A 264 -8.63 5.10 21.85
CA GLY A 264 -8.99 4.34 23.05
C GLY A 264 -9.11 2.83 22.82
N MET A 265 -8.45 2.30 21.79
CA MET A 265 -8.34 0.87 21.50
C MET A 265 -7.13 0.26 22.18
N GLU A 266 -7.27 -0.94 22.73
CA GLU A 266 -6.15 -1.68 23.31
C GLU A 266 -5.36 -2.43 22.21
N LYS A 267 -4.05 -2.60 22.42
CA LYS A 267 -3.14 -3.17 21.42
C LYS A 267 -3.08 -4.69 21.52
N TYR A 268 -3.88 -5.39 20.70
CA TYR A 268 -3.88 -6.85 20.58
C TYR A 268 -3.38 -7.33 19.21
N MET A 269 -2.50 -6.56 18.58
CA MET A 269 -1.86 -6.91 17.31
C MET A 269 -0.41 -7.29 17.56
N LYS A 270 0.00 -8.51 17.13
CA LYS A 270 1.41 -8.92 17.20
C LYS A 270 2.27 -8.04 16.31
N PHE A 271 3.55 -7.87 16.65
CA PHE A 271 4.57 -7.30 15.76
C PHE A 271 5.43 -8.41 15.12
N PRO A 272 6.15 -8.13 14.04
CA PRO A 272 6.86 -9.17 13.26
C PRO A 272 7.82 -10.05 14.06
N MET A 273 8.43 -9.51 15.13
CA MET A 273 9.38 -10.23 15.98
C MET A 273 8.74 -10.83 17.24
N PHE A 274 7.41 -10.70 17.43
CA PHE A 274 6.71 -11.12 18.65
C PHE A 274 7.07 -12.54 19.10
N LYS A 275 7.01 -13.52 18.18
CA LYS A 275 7.33 -14.91 18.50
C LYS A 275 8.75 -15.07 19.01
N LYS A 276 9.74 -14.36 18.43
CA LYS A 276 11.12 -14.43 18.89
C LYS A 276 11.31 -13.76 20.26
N GLU A 277 10.61 -12.64 20.48
CA GLU A 277 10.66 -11.96 21.80
C GLU A 277 10.06 -12.80 22.92
N THR A 278 9.04 -13.61 22.66
CA THR A 278 8.31 -14.36 23.69
C THR A 278 8.76 -15.81 23.84
N THR A 279 9.30 -16.45 22.79
CA THR A 279 9.61 -17.89 22.84
C THR A 279 11.08 -18.24 22.61
N ASP A 280 11.90 -17.32 22.10
CA ASP A 280 13.32 -17.56 21.80
C ASP A 280 14.18 -16.90 22.90
N GLN A 281 14.55 -17.68 23.91
CA GLN A 281 15.33 -17.22 25.05
C GLN A 281 16.69 -16.65 24.63
N ASP A 282 17.37 -17.29 23.68
CA ASP A 282 18.68 -16.85 23.20
C ASP A 282 18.59 -15.50 22.46
N TYR A 283 17.48 -15.28 21.72
CA TYR A 283 17.22 -14.00 21.09
C TYR A 283 16.89 -12.92 22.10
N HIS A 284 16.01 -13.21 23.06
CA HIS A 284 15.55 -12.25 24.08
C HIS A 284 16.73 -11.82 24.99
N SER A 285 17.52 -12.77 25.49
CA SER A 285 18.64 -12.52 26.39
C SER A 285 19.97 -12.14 25.72
N ASN A 286 19.99 -12.01 24.39
CA ASN A 286 21.21 -11.70 23.64
C ASN A 286 21.82 -10.36 24.07
N PRO A 287 23.03 -10.37 24.70
CA PRO A 287 23.65 -9.15 25.24
C PRO A 287 24.08 -8.15 24.17
N PHE A 288 24.10 -8.54 22.89
CA PHE A 288 24.47 -7.67 21.78
C PHE A 288 23.27 -6.95 21.13
N ARG A 289 22.05 -7.12 21.64
CA ARG A 289 20.89 -6.34 21.24
C ARG A 289 20.88 -5.00 21.98
N ALA A 290 20.62 -3.91 21.23
CA ALA A 290 20.62 -2.56 21.81
C ALA A 290 19.62 -2.41 22.99
N VAL A 291 18.47 -3.10 22.91
CA VAL A 291 17.45 -3.10 23.97
C VAL A 291 17.96 -3.71 25.30
N ASN A 292 19.00 -4.55 25.24
CA ASN A 292 19.59 -5.22 26.39
C ASN A 292 20.86 -4.52 26.90
N PHE A 293 21.26 -3.39 26.31
CA PHE A 293 22.42 -2.66 26.79
C PHE A 293 22.10 -1.98 28.12
N PRO A 294 22.93 -2.19 29.14
CA PRO A 294 22.71 -1.56 30.46
C PRO A 294 22.93 -0.05 30.38
N LEU A 295 22.16 0.68 31.16
CA LEU A 295 22.41 2.08 31.46
C LEU A 295 23.27 2.16 32.70
N ASP A 296 24.27 3.04 32.71
CA ASP A 296 25.06 3.34 33.93
C ASP A 296 24.31 4.31 34.88
N ALA A 297 24.96 4.71 35.97
CA ALA A 297 24.37 5.59 36.97
C ALA A 297 24.01 6.99 36.41
N GLU A 298 24.70 7.41 35.37
CA GLU A 298 24.45 8.68 34.66
C GLU A 298 23.44 8.51 33.51
N GLY A 299 22.85 7.31 33.31
CA GLY A 299 21.89 7.02 32.24
C GLY A 299 22.55 6.83 30.84
N VAL A 300 23.87 6.63 30.79
CA VAL A 300 24.58 6.38 29.54
C VAL A 300 24.53 4.90 29.19
N MET A 301 24.12 4.61 27.98
CA MET A 301 24.06 3.23 27.45
C MET A 301 25.49 2.68 27.25
N ARG A 302 25.73 1.47 27.75
CA ARG A 302 27.02 0.78 27.63
C ARG A 302 26.90 -0.53 26.87
N CYS A 303 27.89 -0.83 26.04
CA CYS A 303 27.98 -2.12 25.36
C CYS A 303 28.43 -3.23 26.32
N PRO A 304 28.34 -4.53 25.94
CA PRO A 304 28.83 -5.65 26.76
C PRO A 304 30.34 -5.59 27.11
N ASN A 305 31.12 -4.78 26.40
CA ASN A 305 32.53 -4.52 26.70
C ASN A 305 32.72 -3.24 27.56
N GLY A 306 31.66 -2.69 28.15
CA GLY A 306 31.72 -1.52 29.03
C GLY A 306 31.90 -0.17 28.34
N LYS A 307 32.02 -0.13 27.00
CA LYS A 307 32.20 1.11 26.24
C LYS A 307 30.90 1.88 26.12
N ALA A 308 30.96 3.21 26.23
CA ALA A 308 29.80 4.08 26.16
C ALA A 308 29.28 4.26 24.72
N PHE A 309 27.99 4.51 24.62
CA PHE A 309 27.35 4.93 23.38
C PHE A 309 27.04 6.44 23.46
N THR A 310 27.52 7.17 22.48
CA THR A 310 27.27 8.61 22.34
C THR A 310 26.11 8.85 21.39
N PHE A 311 25.19 9.72 21.76
CA PHE A 311 24.12 10.20 20.89
C PHE A 311 24.72 10.95 19.69
N LEU A 312 24.26 10.63 18.48
CA LEU A 312 24.69 11.32 17.26
C LEU A 312 23.62 12.28 16.75
N TYR A 313 22.43 11.75 16.47
CA TYR A 313 21.29 12.52 15.91
C TYR A 313 19.99 11.76 16.02
N ARG A 314 18.87 12.48 15.86
CA ARG A 314 17.55 11.89 15.64
C ARG A 314 17.28 11.74 14.16
N LYS A 315 16.84 10.56 13.77
CA LYS A 315 16.49 10.22 12.40
C LYS A 315 14.98 10.10 12.27
N HIS A 316 14.39 10.91 11.39
CA HIS A 316 13.02 10.70 10.97
C HIS A 316 12.89 9.43 10.12
N ILE A 317 11.84 8.65 10.38
CA ILE A 317 11.50 7.48 9.58
C ILE A 317 10.53 7.91 8.50
N TYR A 318 10.99 7.83 7.24
CA TYR A 318 10.19 8.20 6.09
C TYR A 318 8.96 7.29 5.93
N GLY A 319 7.85 7.86 5.43
CA GLY A 319 6.59 7.12 5.23
C GLY A 319 5.81 6.87 6.52
N ASN A 320 6.13 7.57 7.61
CA ASN A 320 5.41 7.50 8.86
C ASN A 320 4.47 8.70 9.04
N GLN A 321 3.18 8.44 9.33
CA GLN A 321 2.14 9.46 9.47
C GLN A 321 2.20 10.19 10.82
N TYR A 322 2.75 9.55 11.86
CA TYR A 322 2.77 10.05 13.24
C TYR A 322 4.14 10.53 13.69
N GLY A 323 5.03 10.88 12.75
CA GLY A 323 6.30 11.52 13.06
C GLY A 323 7.32 10.64 13.79
N ARG A 324 7.29 9.32 13.57
CA ARG A 324 8.24 8.37 14.17
C ARG A 324 9.68 8.81 13.97
N GLN A 325 10.42 8.85 15.06
CA GLN A 325 11.85 9.15 15.08
C GLN A 325 12.61 8.00 15.70
N GLU A 326 13.86 7.83 15.30
CA GLU A 326 14.82 6.92 15.94
C GLU A 326 16.02 7.73 16.40
N GLU A 327 16.43 7.51 17.62
CA GLU A 327 17.67 8.04 18.14
C GLU A 327 18.84 7.14 17.71
N VAL A 328 19.86 7.75 17.14
CA VAL A 328 21.03 7.05 16.64
C VAL A 328 22.18 7.29 17.59
N TYR A 329 22.74 6.20 18.11
CA TYR A 329 23.88 6.20 19.00
C TYR A 329 25.04 5.45 18.38
N GLN A 330 26.28 5.86 18.68
CA GLN A 330 27.50 5.19 18.25
C GLN A 330 28.39 4.86 19.44
N CYS A 331 28.91 3.65 19.44
CA CYS A 331 29.91 3.23 20.42
C CYS A 331 31.18 4.09 20.25
N GLU A 332 31.76 4.56 21.33
CA GLU A 332 32.94 5.43 21.34
C GLU A 332 34.16 4.78 20.67
N ASP A 333 34.41 3.49 20.98
CA ASP A 333 35.52 2.78 20.37
C ASP A 333 35.25 1.26 20.33
N CYS A 334 35.37 0.67 19.16
CA CYS A 334 35.27 -0.78 18.91
C CYS A 334 36.58 -1.38 18.42
N THR A 335 37.71 -0.67 18.50
CA THR A 335 39.01 -1.16 18.05
C THR A 335 39.50 -2.24 19.01
N GLY A 336 39.92 -3.40 18.48
CA GLY A 336 40.41 -4.51 19.27
C GLY A 336 39.37 -5.14 20.23
N CYS A 337 38.09 -4.88 20.02
CA CYS A 337 37.02 -5.40 20.86
C CYS A 337 36.91 -6.94 20.72
N PRO A 338 36.96 -7.72 21.82
CA PRO A 338 36.90 -9.20 21.77
C PRO A 338 35.52 -9.72 21.28
N TYR A 339 34.52 -8.87 21.27
CA TYR A 339 33.17 -9.21 20.82
C TYR A 339 32.83 -8.68 19.43
N ALA A 340 33.83 -8.14 18.68
CA ALA A 340 33.57 -7.49 17.40
C ALA A 340 32.77 -8.36 16.44
N ASP A 341 33.15 -9.63 16.25
CA ASP A 341 32.52 -10.59 15.34
C ASP A 341 31.06 -10.88 15.65
N LYS A 342 30.70 -10.87 16.96
CA LYS A 342 29.30 -11.09 17.41
C LYS A 342 28.49 -9.82 17.46
N CYS A 343 29.16 -8.67 17.60
CA CYS A 343 28.52 -7.39 17.88
C CYS A 343 28.32 -6.52 16.64
N LYS A 344 29.27 -6.49 15.72
CA LYS A 344 29.25 -5.62 14.53
C LYS A 344 29.50 -6.39 13.24
N LYS A 345 28.99 -5.86 12.13
CA LYS A 345 29.17 -6.45 10.77
C LYS A 345 30.11 -5.63 9.88
N THR A 346 30.66 -4.53 10.37
CA THR A 346 31.52 -3.61 9.61
C THR A 346 32.71 -3.23 10.45
N ASP A 347 33.78 -2.73 9.83
CA ASP A 347 35.00 -2.26 10.53
C ASP A 347 34.78 -0.98 11.35
N LYS A 348 33.69 -0.27 11.09
CA LYS A 348 33.34 0.98 11.81
C LYS A 348 32.84 0.67 13.24
N ASN A 349 32.87 1.71 14.09
CA ASN A 349 32.25 1.64 15.41
C ASN A 349 30.77 1.29 15.29
N ARG A 350 30.29 0.45 16.23
CA ARG A 350 28.90 0.00 16.23
C ARG A 350 27.95 1.18 16.39
N THR A 351 26.95 1.23 15.51
CA THR A 351 25.82 2.16 15.59
C THR A 351 24.56 1.42 15.94
N VAL A 352 23.75 1.94 16.84
CA VAL A 352 22.44 1.41 17.21
C VAL A 352 21.37 2.46 17.02
N ARG A 353 20.15 2.03 16.79
CA ARG A 353 18.98 2.88 16.65
C ARG A 353 17.97 2.46 17.68
N ILE A 354 17.46 3.42 18.43
CA ILE A 354 16.51 3.20 19.51
C ILE A 354 15.28 4.08 19.26
N ASN A 355 14.13 3.51 19.50
CA ASN A 355 12.87 4.22 19.63
C ASN A 355 12.23 3.70 20.92
N GLU A 356 12.32 4.47 21.98
CA GLU A 356 11.82 4.07 23.30
C GLU A 356 10.31 3.91 23.32
N GLU A 357 9.59 4.80 22.65
CA GLU A 357 8.15 4.76 22.53
C GLU A 357 7.67 3.45 21.87
N LEU A 358 8.22 3.07 20.72
CA LEU A 358 7.90 1.79 20.06
C LEU A 358 8.31 0.59 20.93
N THR A 359 9.42 0.69 21.65
CA THR A 359 9.85 -0.37 22.57
C THR A 359 8.87 -0.51 23.74
N GLY A 360 8.35 0.60 24.26
CA GLY A 360 7.28 0.61 25.27
C GLY A 360 6.00 -0.05 24.76
N MET A 361 5.55 0.33 23.54
CA MET A 361 4.38 -0.28 22.90
C MET A 361 4.56 -1.79 22.69
N HIS A 362 5.74 -2.24 22.29
CA HIS A 362 6.01 -3.69 22.13
C HIS A 362 5.92 -4.43 23.47
N LYS A 363 6.38 -3.84 24.58
CA LYS A 363 6.24 -4.43 25.92
C LYS A 363 4.77 -4.53 26.30
N GLU A 364 4.00 -3.46 26.14
CA GLU A 364 2.56 -3.45 26.38
C GLU A 364 1.83 -4.52 25.54
N VAL A 365 2.16 -4.65 24.26
CA VAL A 365 1.59 -5.69 23.39
C VAL A 365 1.92 -7.10 23.87
N ILE A 366 3.15 -7.33 24.38
CA ILE A 366 3.54 -8.61 24.96
C ILE A 366 2.71 -8.87 26.22
N GLU A 367 2.61 -7.92 27.15
CA GLU A 367 1.83 -8.04 28.38
C GLU A 367 0.36 -8.33 28.07
N ASN A 368 -0.25 -7.57 27.14
CA ASN A 368 -1.63 -7.77 26.73
C ASN A 368 -1.85 -9.19 26.17
N LEU A 369 -1.03 -9.59 25.20
CA LEU A 369 -1.19 -10.86 24.49
C LEU A 369 -0.80 -12.09 25.32
N GLU A 370 0.09 -11.96 26.29
CA GLU A 370 0.51 -13.04 27.20
C GLU A 370 -0.43 -13.18 28.43
N SER A 371 -1.32 -12.21 28.66
CA SER A 371 -2.39 -12.31 29.66
C SER A 371 -3.35 -13.45 29.34
N ILE A 372 -4.11 -13.91 30.33
CA ILE A 372 -5.18 -14.92 30.15
C ILE A 372 -6.20 -14.42 29.11
N HIS A 373 -6.60 -13.15 29.20
CA HIS A 373 -7.51 -12.53 28.23
C HIS A 373 -6.91 -12.52 26.83
N GLY A 374 -5.64 -12.09 26.68
CA GLY A 374 -4.95 -12.08 25.39
C GLY A 374 -4.77 -13.47 24.76
N ALA A 375 -4.57 -14.50 25.59
CA ALA A 375 -4.50 -15.88 25.11
C ALA A 375 -5.84 -16.34 24.51
N LEU A 376 -6.96 -16.02 25.17
CA LEU A 376 -8.30 -16.30 24.68
C LEU A 376 -8.59 -15.54 23.38
N LEU A 377 -8.24 -14.25 23.31
CA LEU A 377 -8.44 -13.44 22.11
C LEU A 377 -7.64 -13.97 20.91
N ARG A 378 -6.39 -14.41 21.12
CA ARG A 378 -5.58 -15.04 20.06
C ARG A 378 -6.21 -16.33 19.53
N MET A 379 -6.75 -17.16 20.42
CA MET A 379 -7.45 -18.40 20.05
C MET A 379 -8.71 -18.09 19.25
N ASN A 380 -9.54 -17.17 19.73
CA ASN A 380 -10.76 -16.77 19.05
C ASN A 380 -10.50 -16.17 17.66
N ARG A 381 -9.42 -15.38 17.48
CA ARG A 381 -9.03 -14.86 16.16
C ARG A 381 -8.78 -15.99 15.16
N SER A 382 -8.08 -17.04 15.58
CA SER A 382 -7.80 -18.16 14.70
C SER A 382 -9.09 -18.89 14.30
N ILE A 383 -10.04 -19.04 15.22
CA ILE A 383 -11.31 -19.70 14.94
C ILE A 383 -12.20 -18.84 14.03
N GLN A 384 -12.41 -17.58 14.39
CA GLN A 384 -13.40 -16.72 13.73
C GLN A 384 -12.88 -16.12 12.41
N ALA A 385 -11.74 -15.43 12.43
CA ALA A 385 -11.28 -14.70 11.25
C ALA A 385 -10.63 -15.62 10.20
N GLU A 386 -9.77 -16.57 10.60
CA GLU A 386 -9.15 -17.51 9.66
C GLU A 386 -10.20 -18.49 9.09
N GLY A 387 -11.19 -18.90 9.91
CA GLY A 387 -12.30 -19.74 9.48
C GLY A 387 -13.12 -19.10 8.36
N THR A 388 -13.41 -17.81 8.45
CA THR A 388 -14.18 -17.07 7.45
C THR A 388 -13.53 -17.16 6.05
N PHE A 389 -12.23 -16.88 5.94
CA PHE A 389 -11.51 -17.01 4.67
C PHE A 389 -11.32 -18.46 4.23
N GLY A 390 -11.24 -19.40 5.17
CA GLY A 390 -11.22 -20.83 4.89
C GLY A 390 -12.49 -21.28 4.14
N ILE A 391 -13.65 -20.90 4.64
CA ILE A 391 -14.95 -21.17 4.00
C ILE A 391 -15.00 -20.54 2.60
N MET A 392 -14.64 -19.28 2.46
CA MET A 392 -14.68 -18.60 1.16
C MET A 392 -13.78 -19.29 0.12
N LYS A 393 -12.53 -19.57 0.46
CA LYS A 393 -11.51 -20.04 -0.49
C LYS A 393 -11.56 -21.55 -0.74
N ASN A 394 -11.87 -22.35 0.28
CA ASN A 394 -11.80 -23.80 0.20
C ASN A 394 -13.19 -24.41 -0.05
N ASP A 395 -14.20 -24.01 0.69
CA ASP A 395 -15.53 -24.61 0.57
C ASP A 395 -16.34 -24.02 -0.58
N ARG A 396 -16.21 -22.69 -0.78
CA ARG A 396 -16.88 -21.96 -1.87
C ARG A 396 -16.03 -21.79 -3.13
N TRP A 397 -14.77 -22.20 -3.12
CA TRP A 397 -13.82 -22.10 -4.23
C TRP A 397 -13.65 -20.67 -4.77
N TYR A 398 -13.97 -19.66 -3.97
CA TYR A 398 -13.87 -18.26 -4.35
C TYR A 398 -12.43 -17.80 -4.19
N LYS A 399 -11.64 -17.87 -5.28
CA LYS A 399 -10.21 -17.52 -5.29
C LYS A 399 -9.88 -16.33 -6.18
N ARG A 400 -10.83 -15.93 -7.03
CA ARG A 400 -10.65 -14.89 -8.02
C ARG A 400 -11.89 -14.01 -8.10
N ILE A 401 -11.68 -12.70 -8.11
CA ILE A 401 -12.72 -11.70 -8.31
C ILE A 401 -13.17 -11.72 -9.78
N VAL A 402 -14.44 -11.60 -10.04
CA VAL A 402 -15.03 -11.61 -11.39
C VAL A 402 -15.17 -10.18 -11.92
N ARG A 403 -15.44 -9.22 -11.05
CA ARG A 403 -15.64 -7.82 -11.40
C ARG A 403 -14.32 -7.07 -11.56
N ARG A 404 -14.37 -5.88 -12.18
CA ARG A 404 -13.22 -4.98 -12.38
C ARG A 404 -13.48 -3.60 -11.80
N GLY A 405 -12.43 -2.99 -11.25
CA GLY A 405 -12.50 -1.70 -10.59
C GLY A 405 -13.05 -1.79 -9.17
N ILE A 406 -12.42 -1.09 -8.25
CA ILE A 406 -12.67 -1.23 -6.80
C ILE A 406 -14.15 -1.03 -6.40
N LYS A 407 -14.86 -0.09 -7.05
CA LYS A 407 -16.30 0.12 -6.82
C LYS A 407 -17.12 -1.13 -7.15
N SER A 408 -16.87 -1.75 -8.31
CA SER A 408 -17.58 -2.95 -8.71
C SER A 408 -17.16 -4.19 -7.90
N VAL A 409 -15.90 -4.25 -7.46
CA VAL A 409 -15.40 -5.33 -6.59
C VAL A 409 -16.08 -5.31 -5.22
N ARG A 410 -16.40 -4.13 -4.69
CA ARG A 410 -17.17 -4.01 -3.43
C ARG A 410 -18.60 -4.52 -3.53
N LEU A 411 -19.16 -4.60 -4.75
CA LEU A 411 -20.49 -5.17 -4.99
C LEU A 411 -20.48 -6.71 -5.07
N GLU A 412 -19.32 -7.33 -5.21
CA GLU A 412 -19.11 -8.76 -5.34
C GLU A 412 -18.95 -9.45 -3.99
#